data_7355f14a0162ce4ed4d0a70241016169
#
_entry.id   7355f14a0162ce4ed4d0a70241016169
#
_cell.length_a   1.000
_cell.length_b   1.000
_cell.length_c   1.000
_cell.angle_alpha   90.00
_cell.angle_beta   90.00
_cell.angle_gamma   90.00
#
_symmetry.space_group_name_H-M   'P 1'
#
loop_
_entity.id
_entity.type
_entity.pdbx_description
1 polymer ?
#
loop_
_entity_poly.entity_id
_entity_poly.type
_entity_poly.pdbx_seq_one_letter_code
_entity_poly.pdbx_strand_id
1 'polypeptide(L)'
;MDRTYFQDTFAALAKSLFYERGRGAYFRATMVGREYIDRRKIEGNTPEVVIGNCIDVLVENNIIEKATYKKDESDTFFTFEVKGCAHLSVEARLEEEGVPAFVCPPINMILYKIRQLIGLAVEIADISVHHKDSRCIIRVVIFNQ
;
A
#
# COMPACT_ATOMS: atom_id res chain seq x y z
N MET A 1 -6.87 9.11 22.68
CA MET A 1 -5.94 7.98 22.69
C MET A 1 -4.62 8.36 22.07
N ASP A 2 -3.54 7.88 22.62
CA ASP A 2 -2.21 8.17 22.12
C ASP A 2 -1.99 7.48 20.76
N ARG A 3 -1.70 8.27 19.75
CA ARG A 3 -1.43 7.76 18.39
C ARG A 3 -0.22 6.81 18.36
N THR A 4 0.76 7.04 19.24
CA THR A 4 1.94 6.19 19.36
C THR A 4 1.58 4.76 19.74
N TYR A 5 0.54 4.55 20.51
CA TYR A 5 0.07 3.21 20.88
C TYR A 5 -0.27 2.38 19.63
N PHE A 6 -1.04 2.95 18.71
CA PHE A 6 -1.40 2.24 17.49
C PHE A 6 -0.20 1.98 16.59
N GLN A 7 0.70 2.96 16.49
CA GLN A 7 1.92 2.80 15.70
C GLN A 7 2.81 1.70 16.25
N ASP A 8 3.00 1.67 17.57
CA ASP A 8 3.78 0.63 18.24
C ASP A 8 3.13 -0.74 18.07
N THR A 9 1.81 -0.81 18.24
CA THR A 9 1.07 -2.05 18.12
C THR A 9 1.11 -2.59 16.69
N PHE A 10 0.92 -1.72 15.71
CA PHE A 10 1.03 -2.10 14.30
C PHE A 10 2.45 -2.61 13.98
N ALA A 11 3.48 -1.89 14.41
CA ALA A 11 4.87 -2.29 14.19
C ALA A 11 5.16 -3.65 14.84
N ALA A 12 4.66 -3.88 16.05
CA ALA A 12 4.85 -5.17 16.76
C ALA A 12 4.18 -6.33 16.00
N LEU A 13 2.95 -6.14 15.52
CA LEU A 13 2.26 -7.16 14.73
C LEU A 13 2.97 -7.44 13.41
N ALA A 14 3.38 -6.40 12.70
CA ALA A 14 4.11 -6.54 11.44
C ALA A 14 5.43 -7.29 11.65
N LYS A 15 6.19 -6.92 12.67
CA LYS A 15 7.45 -7.56 13.02
C LYS A 15 7.24 -9.04 13.36
N SER A 16 6.21 -9.37 14.15
CA SER A 16 5.89 -10.75 14.51
C SER A 16 5.56 -11.59 13.28
N LEU A 17 4.79 -11.04 12.35
CA LEU A 17 4.45 -11.71 11.11
C LEU A 17 5.70 -11.97 10.25
N PHE A 18 6.58 -10.99 10.15
CA PHE A 18 7.82 -11.11 9.39
C PHE A 18 8.75 -12.16 9.99
N TYR A 19 8.92 -12.18 11.31
CA TYR A 19 9.77 -13.18 11.97
C TYR A 19 9.22 -14.59 11.85
N GLU A 20 7.92 -14.76 11.84
CA GLU A 20 7.31 -16.08 11.67
C GLU A 20 7.39 -16.59 10.23
N ARG A 21 7.16 -15.71 9.25
CA ARG A 21 6.97 -16.08 7.84
C ARG A 21 8.14 -15.70 6.93
N GLY A 22 9.05 -14.84 7.38
CA GLY A 22 10.10 -14.33 6.52
C GLY A 22 9.52 -13.63 5.30
N ARG A 23 10.04 -13.95 4.11
CA ARG A 23 9.53 -13.38 2.85
C ARG A 23 8.09 -13.74 2.55
N GLY A 24 7.57 -14.83 3.12
CA GLY A 24 6.17 -15.21 3.00
C GLY A 24 5.21 -14.19 3.61
N ALA A 25 5.69 -13.32 4.50
CA ALA A 25 4.89 -12.24 5.08
C ALA A 25 4.32 -11.29 4.03
N TYR A 26 5.02 -11.08 2.91
CA TYR A 26 4.55 -10.24 1.81
C TYR A 26 3.18 -10.68 1.30
N PHE A 27 2.99 -11.98 1.14
CA PHE A 27 1.72 -12.54 0.64
C PHE A 27 0.58 -12.39 1.65
N ARG A 28 0.88 -12.53 2.94
CA ARG A 28 -0.11 -12.37 4.01
C ARG A 28 -0.52 -10.92 4.19
N ALA A 29 0.41 -10.01 3.98
CA ALA A 29 0.20 -8.58 4.19
C ALA A 29 -0.71 -7.94 3.13
N THR A 30 -0.99 -8.60 2.02
CA THR A 30 -1.85 -8.06 0.94
C THR A 30 -3.28 -7.78 1.38
N MET A 31 -3.73 -8.39 2.48
CA MET A 31 -5.08 -8.20 3.02
C MET A 31 -5.22 -6.95 3.89
N VAL A 32 -4.10 -6.36 4.31
CA VAL A 32 -4.13 -5.23 5.23
C VAL A 32 -4.70 -4.00 4.54
N GLY A 33 -5.77 -3.45 5.08
CA GLY A 33 -6.47 -2.29 4.56
C GLY A 33 -7.78 -2.60 3.82
N ARG A 34 -8.04 -3.85 3.43
CA ARG A 34 -9.23 -4.21 2.65
C ARG A 34 -10.53 -3.82 3.34
N GLU A 35 -10.66 -4.09 4.62
CA GLU A 35 -11.88 -3.77 5.37
C GLU A 35 -12.18 -2.28 5.37
N TYR A 36 -11.14 -1.47 5.47
CA TYR A 36 -11.29 -0.03 5.43
C TYR A 36 -11.91 0.44 4.12
N ILE A 37 -11.36 -0.02 2.99
CA ILE A 37 -11.83 0.42 1.68
C ILE A 37 -13.18 -0.20 1.30
N ASP A 38 -13.49 -1.38 1.79
CA ASP A 38 -14.79 -2.03 1.54
C ASP A 38 -15.97 -1.27 2.15
N ARG A 39 -15.72 -0.53 3.21
CA ARG A 39 -16.75 0.30 3.86
C ARG A 39 -17.01 1.60 3.10
N ARG A 40 -16.29 1.85 2.03
CA ARG A 40 -16.41 3.04 1.20
C ARG A 40 -16.88 2.66 -0.18
N LYS A 41 -17.66 3.53 -0.78
CA LYS A 41 -18.17 3.31 -2.12
C LYS A 41 -17.12 3.75 -3.14
N ILE A 42 -16.44 2.79 -3.73
CA ILE A 42 -15.51 3.02 -4.83
C ILE A 42 -16.14 2.49 -6.11
N GLU A 43 -16.23 3.33 -7.11
CA GLU A 43 -16.76 2.98 -8.43
C GLU A 43 -15.66 3.17 -9.48
N GLY A 44 -15.84 2.53 -10.62
CA GLY A 44 -14.96 2.69 -11.77
C GLY A 44 -14.98 1.44 -12.64
N ASN A 45 -14.82 1.64 -13.93
CA ASN A 45 -14.78 0.57 -14.93
C ASN A 45 -13.44 0.52 -15.67
N THR A 46 -12.50 1.36 -15.31
CA THR A 46 -11.11 1.32 -15.77
C THR A 46 -10.17 1.38 -14.59
N PRO A 47 -8.94 0.82 -14.70
CA PRO A 47 -7.96 0.91 -13.62
C PRO A 47 -7.68 2.35 -13.20
N GLU A 48 -7.57 3.26 -14.14
CA GLU A 48 -7.25 4.67 -13.89
C GLU A 48 -8.34 5.35 -13.05
N VAL A 49 -9.60 5.10 -13.35
CA VAL A 49 -10.72 5.67 -12.59
C VAL A 49 -10.75 5.08 -11.18
N VAL A 50 -10.56 3.78 -11.03
CA VAL A 50 -10.52 3.12 -9.72
C VAL A 50 -9.37 3.67 -8.87
N ILE A 51 -8.18 3.79 -9.45
CA ILE A 51 -7.00 4.35 -8.77
C ILE A 51 -7.30 5.77 -8.27
N GLY A 52 -7.82 6.62 -9.15
CA GLY A 52 -8.14 8.01 -8.80
C GLY A 52 -9.14 8.11 -7.66
N ASN A 53 -10.20 7.32 -7.70
CA ASN A 53 -11.22 7.31 -6.65
C ASN A 53 -10.68 6.79 -5.32
N CYS A 54 -9.82 5.79 -5.34
CA CYS A 54 -9.15 5.30 -4.12
C CYS A 54 -8.22 6.36 -3.54
N ILE A 55 -7.42 7.01 -4.37
CA ILE A 55 -6.50 8.07 -3.92
C ILE A 55 -7.29 9.20 -3.26
N ASP A 56 -8.42 9.62 -3.84
CA ASP A 56 -9.27 10.66 -3.26
C ASP A 56 -9.73 10.30 -1.84
N VAL A 57 -10.17 9.07 -1.63
CA VAL A 57 -10.59 8.59 -0.30
C VAL A 57 -9.42 8.63 0.68
N LEU A 58 -8.25 8.17 0.26
CA LEU A 58 -7.06 8.12 1.12
C LEU A 58 -6.59 9.52 1.52
N VAL A 59 -6.62 10.47 0.59
CA VAL A 59 -6.25 11.87 0.85
C VAL A 59 -7.27 12.56 1.74
N GLU A 60 -8.55 12.42 1.45
CA GLU A 60 -9.63 13.02 2.23
C GLU A 60 -9.64 12.55 3.69
N ASN A 61 -9.20 11.33 3.94
CA ASN A 61 -9.13 10.76 5.28
C ASN A 61 -7.75 10.86 5.93
N ASN A 62 -6.85 11.64 5.35
CA ASN A 62 -5.50 11.89 5.87
C ASN A 62 -4.66 10.63 6.08
N ILE A 63 -4.91 9.59 5.29
CA ILE A 63 -4.09 8.37 5.30
C ILE A 63 -2.81 8.60 4.51
N ILE A 64 -2.91 9.36 3.43
CA ILE A 64 -1.77 9.85 2.66
C ILE A 64 -1.95 11.34 2.40
N GLU A 65 -0.86 12.04 2.16
CA GLU A 65 -0.92 13.43 1.75
C GLU A 65 -1.19 13.56 0.25
N LYS A 66 -0.50 12.74 -0.54
CA LYS A 66 -0.56 12.80 -2.01
C LYS A 66 -0.12 11.48 -2.60
N ALA A 67 -0.67 11.12 -3.76
CA ALA A 67 -0.19 9.99 -4.55
C ALA A 67 -0.29 10.30 -6.04
N THR A 68 0.71 9.87 -6.79
CA THR A 68 0.73 9.88 -8.24
C THR A 68 1.15 8.51 -8.74
N TYR A 69 0.87 8.21 -10.01
CA TYR A 69 1.30 6.95 -10.60
C TYR A 69 1.58 7.10 -12.08
N LYS A 70 2.37 6.17 -12.59
CA LYS A 70 2.67 6.02 -14.00
C LYS A 70 2.50 4.57 -14.40
N LYS A 71 2.01 4.35 -15.60
CA LYS A 71 1.96 3.04 -16.24
C LYS A 71 3.08 3.00 -17.28
N ASP A 72 3.86 1.92 -17.34
CA ASP A 72 4.91 1.82 -18.33
C ASP A 72 4.33 1.58 -19.74
N GLU A 73 5.15 1.81 -20.77
CA GLU A 73 4.72 1.68 -22.17
C GLU A 73 4.28 0.27 -22.55
N SER A 74 4.82 -0.75 -21.88
CA SER A 74 4.49 -2.16 -22.15
C SER A 74 3.26 -2.64 -21.38
N ASP A 75 2.61 -1.78 -20.60
CA ASP A 75 1.49 -2.12 -19.71
C ASP A 75 1.83 -3.24 -18.70
N THR A 76 3.10 -3.33 -18.30
CA THR A 76 3.59 -4.38 -17.41
C THR A 76 3.60 -3.93 -15.94
N PHE A 77 3.81 -2.64 -15.71
CA PHE A 77 3.96 -2.09 -14.36
C PHE A 77 3.17 -0.81 -14.17
N PHE A 78 2.65 -0.66 -12.95
CA PHE A 78 2.36 0.66 -12.39
C PHE A 78 3.49 1.03 -11.42
N THR A 79 3.91 2.28 -11.43
CA THR A 79 4.80 2.82 -10.41
C THR A 79 4.08 3.94 -9.67
N PHE A 80 3.83 3.72 -8.38
CA PHE A 80 3.17 4.69 -7.50
C PHE A 80 4.21 5.46 -6.72
N GLU A 81 3.99 6.77 -6.59
CA GLU A 81 4.71 7.61 -5.65
C GLU A 81 3.72 8.14 -4.62
N VAL A 82 3.94 7.79 -3.35
CA VAL A 82 3.07 8.17 -2.23
C VAL A 82 3.83 9.08 -1.29
N LYS A 83 3.27 10.24 -0.99
CA LYS A 83 3.84 11.20 -0.03
C LYS A 83 3.00 11.28 1.23
N GLY A 84 3.69 11.46 2.37
CA GLY A 84 3.04 11.72 3.65
C GLY A 84 2.15 10.59 4.14
N CYS A 85 2.56 9.34 3.91
CA CYS A 85 1.79 8.19 4.37
C CYS A 85 1.77 8.10 5.88
N ALA A 86 0.60 7.83 6.46
CA ALA A 86 0.43 7.66 7.91
C ALA A 86 1.26 6.49 8.48
N HIS A 87 1.70 5.57 7.64
CA HIS A 87 2.47 4.39 8.04
C HIS A 87 4.00 4.60 8.02
N LEU A 88 4.50 5.78 7.63
CA LEU A 88 5.94 6.02 7.54
C LEU A 88 6.66 5.85 8.88
N SER A 89 6.04 6.25 9.99
CA SER A 89 6.63 6.07 11.31
C SER A 89 6.77 4.58 11.68
N VAL A 90 5.84 3.76 11.26
CA VAL A 90 5.90 2.30 11.45
C VAL A 90 7.04 1.70 10.61
N GLU A 91 7.15 2.12 9.36
CA GLU A 91 8.22 1.65 8.47
C GLU A 91 9.61 2.00 9.03
N ALA A 92 9.77 3.21 9.59
CA ALA A 92 11.02 3.63 10.21
C ALA A 92 11.42 2.73 11.39
N ARG A 93 10.46 2.33 12.22
CA ARG A 93 10.69 1.42 13.35
C ARG A 93 11.07 0.02 12.89
N LEU A 94 10.40 -0.50 11.86
CA LEU A 94 10.73 -1.80 11.31
C LEU A 94 12.14 -1.80 10.70
N GLU A 95 12.50 -0.75 9.98
CA GLU A 95 13.82 -0.61 9.37
C GLU A 95 14.94 -0.61 10.42
N GLU A 96 14.75 0.07 11.55
CA GLU A 96 15.70 0.07 12.68
C GLU A 96 16.00 -1.34 13.19
N GLU A 97 15.05 -2.25 13.07
CA GLU A 97 15.19 -3.64 13.51
C GLU A 97 15.55 -4.58 12.36
N GLY A 98 15.89 -4.05 11.18
CA GLY A 98 16.27 -4.84 10.02
C GLY A 98 15.12 -5.52 9.31
N VAL A 99 13.87 -5.11 9.57
CA VAL A 99 12.70 -5.61 8.87
C VAL A 99 12.41 -4.71 7.68
N PRO A 100 12.45 -5.24 6.44
CA PRO A 100 12.19 -4.42 5.25
C PRO A 100 10.72 -4.01 5.17
N ALA A 101 10.43 -2.96 4.42
CA ALA A 101 9.06 -2.55 4.12
C ALA A 101 8.35 -3.66 3.32
N PHE A 102 7.32 -4.26 3.89
CA PHE A 102 6.58 -5.35 3.23
C PHE A 102 5.06 -5.16 3.29
N VAL A 103 4.59 -4.17 4.02
CA VAL A 103 3.17 -3.84 4.14
C VAL A 103 2.94 -2.43 3.63
N CYS A 104 2.08 -2.27 2.64
CA CYS A 104 1.66 -0.97 2.17
C CYS A 104 0.13 -0.93 2.10
N PRO A 105 -0.54 -0.59 3.21
CA PRO A 105 -2.00 -0.59 3.23
C PRO A 105 -2.64 0.30 2.16
N PRO A 106 -2.15 1.53 1.88
CA PRO A 106 -2.74 2.34 0.82
C PRO A 106 -2.75 1.66 -0.54
N ILE A 107 -1.62 1.06 -0.95
CA ILE A 107 -1.55 0.38 -2.25
C ILE A 107 -2.36 -0.93 -2.21
N ASN A 108 -2.34 -1.65 -1.10
CA ASN A 108 -3.18 -2.86 -0.95
C ASN A 108 -4.66 -2.56 -1.24
N MET A 109 -5.17 -1.43 -0.73
CA MET A 109 -6.55 -1.01 -0.94
C MET A 109 -6.84 -0.73 -2.41
N ILE A 110 -5.94 -0.03 -3.09
CA ILE A 110 -6.06 0.27 -4.51
C ILE A 110 -6.06 -1.01 -5.33
N LEU A 111 -5.10 -1.90 -5.09
CA LEU A 111 -4.99 -3.16 -5.83
C LEU A 111 -6.18 -4.07 -5.59
N TYR A 112 -6.67 -4.11 -4.36
CA TYR A 112 -7.87 -4.87 -4.04
C TYR A 112 -9.07 -4.40 -4.86
N LYS A 113 -9.28 -3.09 -4.97
CA LYS A 113 -10.37 -2.54 -5.76
C LYS A 113 -10.19 -2.74 -7.27
N ILE A 114 -8.97 -2.65 -7.76
CA ILE A 114 -8.69 -2.98 -9.18
C ILE A 114 -9.07 -4.43 -9.48
N ARG A 115 -8.65 -5.37 -8.62
CA ARG A 115 -9.01 -6.78 -8.81
C ARG A 115 -10.52 -7.00 -8.73
N GLN A 116 -11.17 -6.38 -7.75
CA GLN A 116 -12.60 -6.57 -7.51
C GLN A 116 -13.47 -5.99 -8.63
N LEU A 117 -13.17 -4.76 -9.09
CA LEU A 117 -14.01 -4.02 -10.02
C LEU A 117 -13.65 -4.25 -11.49
N ILE A 118 -12.38 -4.47 -11.78
CA ILE A 118 -11.85 -4.58 -13.14
C ILE A 118 -11.50 -6.02 -13.51
N GLY A 119 -11.19 -6.85 -12.51
CA GLY A 119 -10.75 -8.22 -12.74
C GLY A 119 -9.30 -8.32 -13.23
N LEU A 120 -8.52 -7.24 -13.09
CA LEU A 120 -7.13 -7.21 -13.49
C LEU A 120 -6.25 -7.78 -12.37
N ALA A 121 -5.37 -8.71 -12.68
CA ALA A 121 -4.44 -9.28 -11.73
C ALA A 121 -3.24 -8.33 -11.54
N VAL A 122 -3.09 -7.82 -10.34
CA VAL A 122 -2.03 -6.87 -9.98
C VAL A 122 -1.43 -7.25 -8.62
N GLU A 123 -0.12 -7.12 -8.48
CA GLU A 123 0.60 -7.42 -7.22
C GLU A 123 1.74 -6.44 -6.99
N ILE A 124 2.05 -6.17 -5.72
CA ILE A 124 3.20 -5.36 -5.35
C ILE A 124 4.47 -6.15 -5.65
N ALA A 125 5.37 -5.58 -6.45
CA ALA A 125 6.68 -6.16 -6.74
C ALA A 125 7.72 -5.71 -5.73
N ASP A 126 7.76 -4.42 -5.40
CA ASP A 126 8.68 -3.88 -4.40
C ASP A 126 8.19 -2.56 -3.82
N ILE A 127 8.68 -2.26 -2.62
CA ILE A 127 8.39 -1.04 -1.87
C ILE A 127 9.73 -0.41 -1.50
N SER A 128 9.91 0.85 -1.88
CA SER A 128 11.11 1.63 -1.56
C SER A 128 10.72 2.85 -0.73
N VAL A 129 11.24 2.96 0.48
CA VAL A 129 10.90 4.05 1.40
C VAL A 129 12.02 5.07 1.45
N HIS A 130 11.67 6.33 1.23
CA HIS A 130 12.59 7.48 1.28
C HIS A 130 12.16 8.39 2.44
N HIS A 131 12.67 8.09 3.64
CA HIS A 131 12.25 8.77 4.87
C HIS A 131 12.53 10.28 4.86
N LYS A 132 13.63 10.70 4.25
CA LYS A 132 14.00 12.13 4.18
C LYS A 132 12.95 12.98 3.48
N ASP A 133 12.30 12.41 2.46
CA ASP A 133 11.31 13.09 1.65
C ASP A 133 9.88 12.73 2.04
N SER A 134 9.71 11.91 3.08
CA SER A 134 8.40 11.35 3.47
C SER A 134 7.67 10.71 2.30
N ARG A 135 8.39 9.91 1.52
CA ARG A 135 7.97 9.40 0.23
C ARG A 135 8.21 7.89 0.12
N CYS A 136 7.28 7.20 -0.51
CA CYS A 136 7.43 5.79 -0.88
C CYS A 136 7.26 5.65 -2.40
N ILE A 137 8.05 4.77 -3.00
CA ILE A 137 7.89 4.36 -4.39
C ILE A 137 7.52 2.88 -4.38
N ILE A 138 6.36 2.55 -4.95
CA ILE A 138 5.85 1.19 -4.98
C ILE A 138 5.67 0.76 -6.42
N ARG A 139 6.31 -0.32 -6.81
CA ARG A 139 6.14 -0.93 -8.11
C ARG A 139 5.13 -2.05 -8.02
N VAL A 140 4.19 -2.05 -8.96
CA VAL A 140 3.10 -3.02 -9.05
C VAL A 140 3.17 -3.71 -10.40
N VAL A 141 3.22 -5.04 -10.37
CA VAL A 141 3.21 -5.85 -11.60
C VAL A 141 1.77 -6.06 -12.05
N ILE A 142 1.55 -5.89 -13.35
CA ILE A 142 0.29 -6.20 -14.01
C ILE A 142 0.48 -7.54 -14.72
N PHE A 143 -0.32 -8.53 -14.36
CA PHE A 143 -0.29 -9.82 -15.01
C PHE A 143 -1.26 -9.83 -16.18
N ASN A 144 -0.78 -10.15 -17.35
CA ASN A 144 -1.63 -10.35 -18.53
C ASN A 144 -2.32 -11.71 -18.41
N GLN A 145 -3.61 -11.67 -18.56
CA GLN A 145 -4.42 -12.90 -18.62
C GLN A 145 -4.49 -13.41 -20.04
#